data_59e90a04bf72ac31edc0fdc00ff04402
#
_entry.id   59e90a04bf72ac31edc0fdc00ff04402
#
_cell.length_a   1.000
_cell.length_b   1.000
_cell.length_c   1.000
_cell.angle_alpha   90.00
_cell.angle_beta   90.00
_cell.angle_gamma   90.00
#
_symmetry.space_group_name_H-M   'P 1'
#
loop_
_entity.id
_entity.type
_entity.pdbx_description
1 polymer ?
#
loop_
_entity_poly.entity_id
_entity_poly.type
_entity_poly.pdbx_seq_one_letter_code
_entity_poly.pdbx_strand_id
1 'polypeptide(L)'
;MPNLSQIKKNTFWLILFQLAKMAFPFLILPILTRRLSVEVYGNLTYVKTVMNFLQIFVDFGFMLSATKELAKINHQKSDRTKFEQVITNTLFARILLGLLGLVIVLVLCIFIPILHQNLLFTLASYFAVFLSIFLFDFLFRGLEIIHIMTIRFILMKTVSFLLTIFFVQQDNQLLYIPLFDIFSSVLAIILVSFELKKLHLHFVRPSLKASLFSLKTSFIYFLSDFSATAFNAISTIVIGLVFSSTEVAFFGLSIQIIGATQSLLGQLSSGIYPEMVRQKSLKFINQVSQKTTPLVLLFTIAVIIFTPIGLQILAGDKYLPAASLIQILAITIFFSFCNTLLGWPTLGVINHQKQVTISTVASTFFNLFSLLTLLFFGQLTLHRVALIRVITELVLFCIRLYYFRKFRQEFNL
;
A
#
# COMPACT_ATOMS: atom_id res chain seq x y z
N MET A 1 -14.67 14.99 -26.82
CA MET A 1 -13.22 14.85 -26.56
C MET A 1 -12.98 15.11 -25.08
N PRO A 2 -12.23 14.31 -24.35
CA PRO A 2 -11.92 14.61 -22.97
C PRO A 2 -11.16 15.94 -22.91
N ASN A 3 -11.54 16.80 -21.96
CA ASN A 3 -10.93 18.12 -21.81
C ASN A 3 -9.47 17.92 -21.33
N LEU A 4 -8.51 18.18 -22.20
CA LEU A 4 -7.07 17.97 -21.95
C LEU A 4 -6.60 18.72 -20.68
N SER A 5 -7.24 19.85 -20.40
CA SER A 5 -7.02 20.65 -19.18
C SER A 5 -7.45 19.89 -17.93
N GLN A 6 -8.59 19.21 -17.96
CA GLN A 6 -9.08 18.41 -16.84
C GLN A 6 -8.19 17.18 -16.57
N ILE A 7 -7.72 16.54 -17.63
CA ILE A 7 -6.78 15.39 -17.49
C ILE A 7 -5.48 15.87 -16.81
N LYS A 8 -4.88 16.97 -17.26
CA LYS A 8 -3.67 17.54 -16.65
C LYS A 8 -3.88 17.88 -15.17
N LYS A 9 -5.02 18.52 -14.85
CA LYS A 9 -5.38 18.88 -13.48
C LYS A 9 -5.55 17.63 -12.60
N ASN A 10 -6.26 16.63 -13.06
CA ASN A 10 -6.46 15.38 -12.32
C ASN A 10 -5.15 14.61 -12.11
N THR A 11 -4.28 14.57 -13.13
CA THR A 11 -2.95 13.96 -13.02
C THR A 11 -2.08 14.67 -11.98
N PHE A 12 -2.07 15.99 -11.96
CA PHE A 12 -1.35 16.76 -10.94
C PHE A 12 -1.81 16.41 -9.52
N TRP A 13 -3.13 16.38 -9.29
CA TRP A 13 -3.68 16.03 -7.98
C TRP A 13 -3.40 14.58 -7.57
N LEU A 14 -3.40 13.64 -8.52
CA LEU A 14 -3.01 12.25 -8.25
C LEU A 14 -1.54 12.13 -7.87
N ILE A 15 -0.64 12.86 -8.56
CA ILE A 15 0.79 12.88 -8.22
C ILE A 15 0.97 13.45 -6.80
N LEU A 16 0.33 14.58 -6.50
CA LEU A 16 0.40 15.20 -5.18
C LEU A 16 -0.13 14.27 -4.08
N PHE A 17 -1.22 13.55 -4.34
CA PHE A 17 -1.76 12.54 -3.43
C PHE A 17 -0.76 11.41 -3.17
N GLN A 18 -0.10 10.89 -4.20
CA GLN A 18 0.91 9.84 -4.06
C GLN A 18 2.14 10.33 -3.30
N LEU A 19 2.62 11.54 -3.60
CA LEU A 19 3.72 12.15 -2.85
C LEU A 19 3.38 12.31 -1.38
N ALA A 20 2.18 12.78 -1.05
CA ALA A 20 1.72 12.91 0.33
C ALA A 20 1.65 11.54 1.04
N LYS A 21 1.10 10.50 0.37
CA LYS A 21 1.06 9.13 0.92
C LYS A 21 2.45 8.58 1.27
N MET A 22 3.47 8.97 0.53
CA MET A 22 4.85 8.56 0.79
C MET A 22 5.54 9.44 1.84
N ALA A 23 5.31 10.76 1.80
CA ALA A 23 5.99 11.71 2.64
C ALA A 23 5.62 11.58 4.13
N PHE A 24 4.32 11.47 4.46
CA PHE A 24 3.88 11.44 5.85
C PHE A 24 4.48 10.28 6.68
N PRO A 25 4.47 9.00 6.21
CA PRO A 25 5.12 7.91 6.93
C PRO A 25 6.62 8.11 7.13
N PHE A 26 7.28 8.81 6.19
CA PHE A 26 8.70 9.09 6.25
C PHE A 26 9.04 10.21 7.23
N LEU A 27 8.23 11.27 7.23
CA LEU A 27 8.39 12.41 8.13
C LEU A 27 8.16 12.03 9.60
N ILE A 28 7.20 11.16 9.87
CA ILE A 28 6.88 10.75 11.25
C ILE A 28 7.86 9.71 11.81
N LEU A 29 8.54 8.95 10.93
CA LEU A 29 9.45 7.86 11.31
C LEU A 29 10.53 8.32 12.29
N PRO A 30 11.38 9.33 11.97
CA PRO A 30 12.46 9.73 12.88
C PRO A 30 11.97 10.27 14.23
N ILE A 31 10.75 10.79 14.25
CA ILE A 31 10.14 11.33 15.47
C ILE A 31 9.73 10.18 16.39
N LEU A 32 8.95 9.22 15.85
CA LEU A 32 8.46 8.09 16.64
C LEU A 32 9.58 7.15 17.07
N THR A 33 10.55 6.87 16.19
CA THR A 33 11.67 6.00 16.53
C THR A 33 12.55 6.59 17.62
N ARG A 34 12.68 7.91 17.72
CA ARG A 34 13.48 8.56 18.79
C ARG A 34 12.74 8.66 20.11
N ARG A 35 11.42 8.87 20.08
CA ARG A 35 10.60 9.11 21.29
C ARG A 35 10.10 7.82 21.94
N LEU A 36 9.73 6.83 21.14
CA LEU A 36 9.22 5.56 21.64
C LEU A 36 10.37 4.57 21.89
N SER A 37 10.18 3.66 22.83
CA SER A 37 11.05 2.49 22.97
C SER A 37 10.96 1.61 21.72
N VAL A 38 11.98 0.78 21.49
CA VAL A 38 11.99 -0.14 20.34
C VAL A 38 10.80 -1.10 20.39
N GLU A 39 10.44 -1.58 21.56
CA GLU A 39 9.33 -2.49 21.78
C GLU A 39 7.98 -1.85 21.39
N VAL A 40 7.72 -0.63 21.90
CA VAL A 40 6.47 0.09 21.62
C VAL A 40 6.36 0.48 20.15
N TYR A 41 7.49 0.84 19.51
CA TYR A 41 7.52 1.07 18.07
C TYR A 41 7.25 -0.23 17.27
N GLY A 42 7.69 -1.38 17.79
CA GLY A 42 7.36 -2.69 17.21
C GLY A 42 5.86 -2.99 17.26
N ASN A 43 5.22 -2.74 18.42
CA ASN A 43 3.77 -2.87 18.57
C ASN A 43 3.02 -1.98 17.57
N LEU A 44 3.42 -0.71 17.47
CA LEU A 44 2.88 0.25 16.50
C LEU A 44 3.00 -0.27 15.05
N THR A 45 4.18 -0.74 14.68
CA THR A 45 4.47 -1.22 13.32
C THR A 45 3.67 -2.47 12.98
N TYR A 46 3.56 -3.41 13.92
CA TYR A 46 2.78 -4.62 13.74
C TYR A 46 1.31 -4.33 13.57
N VAL A 47 0.72 -3.57 14.49
CA VAL A 47 -0.69 -3.19 14.42
C VAL A 47 -0.98 -2.44 13.11
N LYS A 48 -0.14 -1.47 12.72
CA LYS A 48 -0.30 -0.78 11.42
C LYS A 48 -0.25 -1.73 10.23
N THR A 49 0.61 -2.74 10.26
CA THR A 49 0.68 -3.75 9.19
C THR A 49 -0.62 -4.55 9.10
N VAL A 50 -1.16 -5.00 10.23
CA VAL A 50 -2.46 -5.70 10.28
C VAL A 50 -3.60 -4.77 9.80
N MET A 51 -3.61 -3.51 10.23
CA MET A 51 -4.62 -2.53 9.81
C MET A 51 -4.56 -2.24 8.30
N ASN A 52 -3.38 -2.26 7.68
CA ASN A 52 -3.27 -2.13 6.22
C ASN A 52 -3.93 -3.29 5.46
N PHE A 53 -3.83 -4.53 5.97
CA PHE A 53 -4.58 -5.66 5.39
C PHE A 53 -6.08 -5.50 5.55
N LEU A 54 -6.51 -5.07 6.72
CA LEU A 54 -7.94 -4.84 6.99
C LEU A 54 -8.49 -3.67 6.18
N GLN A 55 -7.68 -2.65 5.91
CA GLN A 55 -8.04 -1.55 5.00
C GLN A 55 -8.36 -2.09 3.60
N ILE A 56 -7.51 -2.97 3.05
CA ILE A 56 -7.75 -3.57 1.72
C ILE A 56 -8.99 -4.47 1.74
N PHE A 57 -9.19 -5.19 2.84
CA PHE A 57 -10.40 -6.00 3.03
C PHE A 57 -11.67 -5.15 3.06
N VAL A 58 -11.66 -4.00 3.75
CA VAL A 58 -12.79 -3.06 3.80
C VAL A 58 -12.98 -2.33 2.46
N ASP A 59 -11.89 -1.99 1.77
CA ASP A 59 -11.95 -1.34 0.45
C ASP A 59 -12.40 -2.29 -0.65
N PHE A 60 -12.13 -3.58 -0.53
CA PHE A 60 -12.55 -4.69 -1.38
C PHE A 60 -12.50 -4.43 -2.89
N GLY A 61 -11.52 -3.64 -3.34
CA GLY A 61 -11.36 -3.28 -4.75
C GLY A 61 -12.41 -2.28 -5.28
N PHE A 62 -13.28 -1.72 -4.42
CA PHE A 62 -14.28 -0.72 -4.82
C PHE A 62 -13.65 0.57 -5.36
N MET A 63 -12.42 0.87 -4.98
CA MET A 63 -11.67 1.98 -5.55
C MET A 63 -11.54 1.89 -7.08
N LEU A 64 -11.56 0.70 -7.66
CA LEU A 64 -11.51 0.49 -9.11
C LEU A 64 -12.89 0.15 -9.69
N SER A 65 -13.61 -0.81 -9.11
CA SER A 65 -14.89 -1.29 -9.62
C SER A 65 -15.99 -0.23 -9.56
N ALA A 66 -16.22 0.35 -8.39
CA ALA A 66 -17.25 1.38 -8.21
C ALA A 66 -16.88 2.69 -8.94
N THR A 67 -15.59 3.09 -8.92
CA THR A 67 -15.10 4.24 -9.71
C THR A 67 -15.42 4.06 -11.19
N LYS A 68 -15.14 2.87 -11.77
CA LYS A 68 -15.41 2.57 -13.17
C LYS A 68 -16.91 2.64 -13.50
N GLU A 69 -17.75 2.12 -12.62
CA GLU A 69 -19.21 2.12 -12.81
C GLU A 69 -19.77 3.55 -12.71
N LEU A 70 -19.38 4.32 -11.70
CA LEU A 70 -19.80 5.71 -11.53
C LEU A 70 -19.35 6.61 -12.68
N ALA A 71 -18.09 6.48 -13.14
CA ALA A 71 -17.59 7.22 -14.29
C ALA A 71 -18.39 6.94 -15.55
N LYS A 72 -18.76 5.66 -15.79
CA LYS A 72 -19.58 5.26 -16.93
C LYS A 72 -20.97 5.89 -16.89
N ILE A 73 -21.64 5.89 -15.73
CA ILE A 73 -22.97 6.49 -15.56
C ILE A 73 -22.88 8.02 -15.71
N ASN A 74 -21.87 8.67 -15.14
CA ASN A 74 -21.66 10.11 -15.21
C ASN A 74 -21.44 10.60 -16.65
N HIS A 75 -20.62 9.92 -17.44
CA HIS A 75 -20.38 10.26 -18.85
C HIS A 75 -21.62 10.11 -19.73
N GLN A 76 -22.50 9.14 -19.43
CA GLN A 76 -23.73 8.90 -20.19
C GLN A 76 -24.86 9.87 -19.83
N LYS A 77 -24.66 10.75 -18.81
CA LYS A 77 -25.72 11.57 -18.19
C LYS A 77 -26.98 10.74 -17.89
N SER A 78 -26.77 9.46 -17.64
CA SER A 78 -27.78 8.45 -17.43
C SER A 78 -28.38 8.58 -16.02
N ASP A 79 -29.48 7.92 -15.81
CA ASP A 79 -30.33 7.82 -14.65
C ASP A 79 -29.62 8.12 -13.29
N ARG A 80 -29.96 9.27 -12.70
CA ARG A 80 -29.44 9.72 -11.39
C ARG A 80 -29.75 8.70 -10.29
N THR A 81 -30.88 8.02 -10.38
CA THR A 81 -31.29 7.00 -9.42
C THR A 81 -30.30 5.83 -9.41
N LYS A 82 -29.82 5.40 -10.58
CA LYS A 82 -28.76 4.36 -10.67
C LYS A 82 -27.45 4.83 -10.06
N PHE A 83 -27.08 6.08 -10.29
CA PHE A 83 -25.87 6.66 -9.72
C PHE A 83 -25.92 6.62 -8.16
N GLU A 84 -27.03 7.07 -7.57
CA GLU A 84 -27.26 7.05 -6.14
C GLU A 84 -27.35 5.63 -5.57
N GLN A 85 -27.93 4.69 -6.32
CA GLN A 85 -27.96 3.26 -5.96
C GLN A 85 -26.55 2.65 -5.88
N VAL A 86 -25.68 2.92 -6.86
CA VAL A 86 -24.30 2.42 -6.84
C VAL A 86 -23.57 2.93 -5.63
N ILE A 87 -23.69 4.22 -5.29
CA ILE A 87 -23.06 4.83 -4.13
C ILE A 87 -23.55 4.16 -2.84
N THR A 88 -24.87 4.05 -2.69
CA THR A 88 -25.50 3.51 -1.47
C THR A 88 -25.18 2.02 -1.30
N ASN A 89 -25.26 1.22 -2.36
CA ASN A 89 -24.96 -0.22 -2.31
C ASN A 89 -23.47 -0.47 -2.02
N THR A 90 -22.57 0.35 -2.58
CA THR A 90 -21.12 0.29 -2.29
C THR A 90 -20.84 0.66 -0.84
N LEU A 91 -21.46 1.73 -0.32
CA LEU A 91 -21.33 2.13 1.08
C LEU A 91 -21.82 1.02 2.01
N PHE A 92 -23.00 0.47 1.73
CA PHE A 92 -23.57 -0.62 2.53
C PHE A 92 -22.68 -1.88 2.52
N ALA A 93 -22.17 -2.27 1.35
CA ALA A 93 -21.23 -3.37 1.24
C ALA A 93 -19.95 -3.14 2.07
N ARG A 94 -19.38 -1.92 2.03
CA ARG A 94 -18.20 -1.56 2.84
C ARG A 94 -18.50 -1.56 4.34
N ILE A 95 -19.69 -1.13 4.77
CA ILE A 95 -20.11 -1.22 6.18
C ILE A 95 -20.18 -2.68 6.63
N LEU A 96 -20.78 -3.58 5.83
CA LEU A 96 -20.81 -5.01 6.13
C LEU A 96 -19.41 -5.61 6.25
N LEU A 97 -18.51 -5.27 5.32
CA LEU A 97 -17.11 -5.69 5.38
C LEU A 97 -16.38 -5.08 6.58
N GLY A 98 -16.68 -3.84 6.94
CA GLY A 98 -16.15 -3.20 8.13
C GLY A 98 -16.60 -3.88 9.42
N LEU A 99 -17.87 -4.28 9.53
CA LEU A 99 -18.35 -5.05 10.69
C LEU A 99 -17.71 -6.45 10.74
N LEU A 100 -17.59 -7.11 9.59
CA LEU A 100 -16.88 -8.39 9.50
C LEU A 100 -15.40 -8.24 9.84
N GLY A 101 -14.76 -7.16 9.41
CA GLY A 101 -13.38 -6.82 9.74
C GLY A 101 -13.18 -6.61 11.26
N LEU A 102 -14.16 -6.03 11.96
CA LEU A 102 -14.13 -5.94 13.42
C LEU A 102 -14.11 -7.32 14.07
N VAL A 103 -14.95 -8.23 13.59
CA VAL A 103 -14.96 -9.63 14.07
C VAL A 103 -13.60 -10.29 13.81
N ILE A 104 -13.02 -10.07 12.62
CA ILE A 104 -11.68 -10.59 12.30
C ILE A 104 -10.64 -10.03 13.28
N VAL A 105 -10.65 -8.73 13.57
CA VAL A 105 -9.71 -8.12 14.55
C VAL A 105 -9.86 -8.75 15.93
N LEU A 106 -11.10 -8.93 16.42
CA LEU A 106 -11.34 -9.54 17.72
C LEU A 106 -10.81 -10.98 17.76
N VAL A 107 -11.02 -11.75 16.70
CA VAL A 107 -10.46 -13.10 16.57
C VAL A 107 -8.93 -13.08 16.54
N LEU A 108 -8.32 -12.18 15.77
CA LEU A 108 -6.87 -12.03 15.71
C LEU A 108 -6.28 -11.64 17.08
N CYS A 109 -6.97 -10.80 17.86
CA CYS A 109 -6.54 -10.45 19.22
C CYS A 109 -6.51 -11.67 20.17
N ILE A 110 -7.29 -12.72 19.91
CA ILE A 110 -7.24 -13.96 20.73
C ILE A 110 -5.94 -14.74 20.44
N PHE A 111 -5.51 -14.78 19.17
CA PHE A 111 -4.39 -15.62 18.74
C PHE A 111 -3.03 -14.90 18.71
N ILE A 112 -3.02 -13.58 18.62
CA ILE A 112 -1.79 -12.80 18.43
C ILE A 112 -1.47 -12.00 19.70
N PRO A 113 -0.42 -12.38 20.47
CA PRO A 113 -0.09 -11.73 21.74
C PRO A 113 0.11 -10.22 21.66
N ILE A 114 0.78 -9.73 20.60
CA ILE A 114 1.02 -8.29 20.39
C ILE A 114 -0.30 -7.51 20.29
N LEU A 115 -1.31 -8.06 19.61
CA LEU A 115 -2.62 -7.42 19.47
C LEU A 115 -3.41 -7.49 20.78
N HIS A 116 -3.33 -8.62 21.47
CA HIS A 116 -4.01 -8.83 22.76
C HIS A 116 -3.49 -7.87 23.85
N GLN A 117 -2.16 -7.80 24.01
CA GLN A 117 -1.53 -6.93 25.01
C GLN A 117 -1.80 -5.45 24.76
N ASN A 118 -2.06 -5.07 23.51
CA ASN A 118 -2.35 -3.70 23.10
C ASN A 118 -3.79 -3.54 22.57
N LEU A 119 -4.77 -4.16 23.25
CA LEU A 119 -6.15 -4.29 22.76
C LEU A 119 -6.80 -2.93 22.44
N LEU A 120 -6.73 -1.97 23.35
CA LEU A 120 -7.32 -0.63 23.15
C LEU A 120 -6.65 0.08 21.96
N PHE A 121 -5.34 0.00 21.83
CA PHE A 121 -4.60 0.57 20.71
C PHE A 121 -4.99 -0.11 19.39
N THR A 122 -5.16 -1.45 19.39
CA THR A 122 -5.57 -2.22 18.23
C THR A 122 -6.98 -1.87 17.79
N LEU A 123 -7.94 -1.81 18.72
CA LEU A 123 -9.33 -1.47 18.44
C LEU A 123 -9.49 -0.01 17.98
N ALA A 124 -8.78 0.93 18.61
CA ALA A 124 -8.76 2.34 18.17
C ALA A 124 -8.16 2.47 16.76
N SER A 125 -7.08 1.73 16.46
CA SER A 125 -6.48 1.69 15.13
C SER A 125 -7.45 1.12 14.09
N TYR A 126 -8.20 0.07 14.44
CA TYR A 126 -9.23 -0.47 13.56
C TYR A 126 -10.39 0.51 13.36
N PHE A 127 -10.80 1.23 14.38
CA PHE A 127 -11.87 2.22 14.25
C PHE A 127 -11.50 3.33 13.26
N ALA A 128 -10.22 3.75 13.20
CA ALA A 128 -9.74 4.66 12.15
C ALA A 128 -9.88 4.05 10.73
N VAL A 129 -9.62 2.75 10.58
CA VAL A 129 -9.87 2.01 9.33
C VAL A 129 -11.36 1.99 8.99
N PHE A 130 -12.23 1.71 9.97
CA PHE A 130 -13.67 1.71 9.80
C PHE A 130 -14.19 3.07 9.34
N LEU A 131 -13.70 4.17 9.91
CA LEU A 131 -14.10 5.53 9.51
C LEU A 131 -13.71 5.85 8.05
N SER A 132 -12.70 5.20 7.49
CA SER A 132 -12.33 5.39 6.08
C SER A 132 -13.45 5.03 5.08
N ILE A 133 -14.42 4.21 5.50
CA ILE A 133 -15.60 3.84 4.71
C ILE A 133 -16.37 5.10 4.26
N PHE A 134 -16.44 6.10 5.13
CA PHE A 134 -17.21 7.33 4.93
C PHE A 134 -16.44 8.44 4.19
N LEU A 135 -15.26 8.13 3.67
CA LEU A 135 -14.45 9.09 2.91
C LEU A 135 -14.81 9.17 1.42
N PHE A 136 -15.55 8.21 0.88
CA PHE A 136 -16.09 8.19 -0.49
C PHE A 136 -15.05 8.40 -1.61
N ASP A 137 -13.81 7.91 -1.44
CA ASP A 137 -12.74 8.10 -2.41
C ASP A 137 -13.10 7.58 -3.83
N PHE A 138 -13.81 6.45 -3.90
CA PHE A 138 -14.29 5.88 -5.14
C PHE A 138 -15.26 6.83 -5.88
N LEU A 139 -16.07 7.60 -5.14
CA LEU A 139 -17.01 8.57 -5.70
C LEU A 139 -16.28 9.77 -6.31
N PHE A 140 -15.40 10.41 -5.54
CA PHE A 140 -14.66 11.59 -6.02
C PHE A 140 -13.76 11.26 -7.20
N ARG A 141 -13.23 10.05 -7.24
CA ARG A 141 -12.46 9.55 -8.37
C ARG A 141 -13.36 9.26 -9.59
N GLY A 142 -14.54 8.68 -9.38
CA GLY A 142 -15.54 8.42 -10.43
C GLY A 142 -16.12 9.69 -11.06
N LEU A 143 -16.22 10.77 -10.26
CA LEU A 143 -16.65 12.10 -10.72
C LEU A 143 -15.49 12.93 -11.30
N GLU A 144 -14.26 12.43 -11.32
CA GLU A 144 -13.05 13.13 -11.76
C GLU A 144 -12.74 14.42 -10.97
N ILE A 145 -13.21 14.52 -9.71
CA ILE A 145 -12.93 15.64 -8.79
C ILE A 145 -11.85 15.25 -7.76
N ILE A 146 -10.73 14.79 -8.27
CA ILE A 146 -9.62 14.20 -7.49
C ILE A 146 -9.03 15.18 -6.47
N HIS A 147 -9.12 16.49 -6.73
CA HIS A 147 -8.60 17.51 -5.84
C HIS A 147 -9.24 17.45 -4.44
N ILE A 148 -10.54 17.15 -4.34
CA ILE A 148 -11.23 17.00 -3.04
C ILE A 148 -10.60 15.86 -2.23
N MET A 149 -10.39 14.70 -2.86
CA MET A 149 -9.75 13.54 -2.23
C MET A 149 -8.34 13.90 -1.75
N THR A 150 -7.55 14.59 -2.58
CA THR A 150 -6.16 14.93 -2.28
C THR A 150 -6.05 15.96 -1.15
N ILE A 151 -6.78 17.07 -1.23
CA ILE A 151 -6.76 18.13 -0.21
C ILE A 151 -7.20 17.56 1.14
N ARG A 152 -8.30 16.83 1.16
CA ARG A 152 -8.80 16.16 2.36
C ARG A 152 -7.77 15.22 2.98
N PHE A 153 -7.12 14.37 2.15
CA PHE A 153 -6.09 13.45 2.62
C PHE A 153 -4.90 14.18 3.25
N ILE A 154 -4.42 15.23 2.59
CA ILE A 154 -3.31 16.06 3.09
C ILE A 154 -3.71 16.72 4.41
N LEU A 155 -4.89 17.34 4.50
CA LEU A 155 -5.40 17.96 5.73
C LEU A 155 -5.49 16.92 6.87
N MET A 156 -6.13 15.79 6.61
CA MET A 156 -6.27 14.70 7.60
C MET A 156 -4.91 14.23 8.11
N LYS A 157 -3.95 13.97 7.20
CA LYS A 157 -2.62 13.51 7.60
C LYS A 157 -1.79 14.59 8.26
N THR A 158 -1.92 15.85 7.85
CA THR A 158 -1.25 16.98 8.50
C THR A 158 -1.76 17.16 9.94
N VAL A 159 -3.06 17.11 10.16
CA VAL A 159 -3.63 17.24 11.51
C VAL A 159 -3.15 16.10 12.40
N SER A 160 -3.30 14.84 11.97
CA SER A 160 -2.82 13.67 12.73
C SER A 160 -1.31 13.75 13.01
N PHE A 161 -0.50 14.16 12.02
CA PHE A 161 0.93 14.31 12.12
C PHE A 161 1.32 15.39 13.15
N LEU A 162 0.73 16.57 13.08
CA LEU A 162 1.02 17.66 14.02
C LEU A 162 0.61 17.28 15.45
N LEU A 163 -0.59 16.72 15.64
CA LEU A 163 -1.02 16.25 16.95
C LEU A 163 -0.08 15.18 17.50
N THR A 164 0.36 14.24 16.67
CA THR A 164 1.32 13.20 17.07
C THR A 164 2.66 13.82 17.48
N ILE A 165 3.18 14.81 16.75
CA ILE A 165 4.44 15.48 17.12
C ILE A 165 4.32 16.20 18.46
N PHE A 166 3.22 16.89 18.71
CA PHE A 166 3.09 17.70 19.92
C PHE A 166 2.77 16.85 21.16
N PHE A 167 1.97 15.80 21.02
CA PHE A 167 1.42 15.07 22.16
C PHE A 167 2.05 13.69 22.40
N VAL A 168 2.70 13.06 21.42
CA VAL A 168 3.35 11.75 21.62
C VAL A 168 4.82 11.93 21.91
N GLN A 169 5.16 11.89 23.21
CA GLN A 169 6.52 12.10 23.71
C GLN A 169 7.08 10.84 24.40
N GLN A 170 6.21 9.94 24.88
CA GLN A 170 6.55 8.79 25.72
C GLN A 170 5.73 7.56 25.31
N ASP A 171 6.18 6.38 25.75
CA ASP A 171 5.57 5.09 25.44
C ASP A 171 4.11 4.95 25.87
N ASN A 172 3.75 5.48 27.05
CA ASN A 172 2.38 5.45 27.56
C ASN A 172 1.38 6.25 26.72
N GLN A 173 1.85 7.06 25.77
CA GLN A 173 1.05 7.89 24.89
C GLN A 173 0.82 7.22 23.51
N LEU A 174 1.19 5.95 23.34
CA LEU A 174 0.99 5.20 22.11
C LEU A 174 -0.48 5.26 21.61
N LEU A 175 -1.44 5.18 22.53
CA LEU A 175 -2.86 5.23 22.22
C LEU A 175 -3.28 6.56 21.55
N TYR A 176 -2.56 7.65 21.77
CA TYR A 176 -2.90 8.94 21.16
C TYR A 176 -2.76 8.91 19.63
N ILE A 177 -1.88 8.07 19.08
CA ILE A 177 -1.68 7.98 17.62
C ILE A 177 -2.99 7.60 16.90
N PRO A 178 -3.66 6.47 17.20
CA PRO A 178 -4.93 6.15 16.57
C PRO A 178 -6.06 7.10 16.96
N LEU A 179 -6.05 7.69 18.16
CA LEU A 179 -7.04 8.70 18.53
C LEU A 179 -6.93 9.95 17.66
N PHE A 180 -5.71 10.39 17.31
CA PHE A 180 -5.50 11.50 16.38
C PHE A 180 -5.85 11.12 14.93
N ASP A 181 -5.60 9.87 14.52
CA ASP A 181 -6.09 9.37 13.23
C ASP A 181 -7.63 9.33 13.19
N ILE A 182 -8.31 8.96 14.27
CA ILE A 182 -9.78 9.01 14.40
C ILE A 182 -10.27 10.46 14.33
N PHE A 183 -9.70 11.36 15.14
CA PHE A 183 -10.08 12.77 15.17
C PHE A 183 -9.94 13.41 13.78
N SER A 184 -8.81 13.22 13.12
CA SER A 184 -8.57 13.75 11.79
C SER A 184 -9.48 13.12 10.73
N SER A 185 -9.84 11.84 10.89
CA SER A 185 -10.81 11.15 10.01
C SER A 185 -12.22 11.71 10.19
N VAL A 186 -12.64 12.02 11.40
CA VAL A 186 -13.94 12.68 11.67
C VAL A 186 -13.99 14.05 11.02
N LEU A 187 -12.94 14.86 11.15
CA LEU A 187 -12.85 16.15 10.44
C LEU A 187 -12.94 15.98 8.92
N ALA A 188 -12.26 14.97 8.37
CA ALA A 188 -12.33 14.65 6.95
C ALA A 188 -13.74 14.23 6.53
N ILE A 189 -14.45 13.45 7.32
CA ILE A 189 -15.84 13.04 7.07
C ILE A 189 -16.79 14.25 7.08
N ILE A 190 -16.58 15.21 7.97
CA ILE A 190 -17.35 16.45 7.98
C ILE A 190 -17.16 17.22 6.67
N LEU A 191 -15.91 17.37 6.20
CA LEU A 191 -15.62 18.00 4.90
C LEU A 191 -16.28 17.25 3.74
N VAL A 192 -16.19 15.92 3.73
CA VAL A 192 -16.87 15.08 2.74
C VAL A 192 -18.38 15.28 2.77
N SER A 193 -18.98 15.37 3.94
CA SER A 193 -20.43 15.59 4.09
C SER A 193 -20.89 16.91 3.47
N PHE A 194 -20.09 17.97 3.59
CA PHE A 194 -20.37 19.24 2.89
C PHE A 194 -20.29 19.09 1.36
N GLU A 195 -19.31 18.34 0.85
CA GLU A 195 -19.20 18.11 -0.60
C GLU A 195 -20.34 17.23 -1.13
N LEU A 196 -20.76 16.20 -0.38
CA LEU A 196 -21.92 15.37 -0.75
C LEU A 196 -23.22 16.21 -0.82
N LYS A 197 -23.40 17.15 0.13
CA LYS A 197 -24.54 18.09 0.11
C LYS A 197 -24.51 18.99 -1.14
N LYS A 198 -23.34 19.54 -1.52
CA LYS A 198 -23.20 20.34 -2.75
C LYS A 198 -23.51 19.54 -4.01
N LEU A 199 -23.22 18.25 -4.03
CA LEU A 199 -23.55 17.35 -5.13
C LEU A 199 -25.05 16.97 -5.15
N HIS A 200 -25.83 17.41 -4.14
CA HIS A 200 -27.26 17.06 -3.96
C HIS A 200 -27.52 15.55 -4.02
N LEU A 201 -26.61 14.75 -3.45
CA LEU A 201 -26.72 13.29 -3.46
C LEU A 201 -27.69 12.82 -2.37
N HIS A 202 -28.59 11.94 -2.74
CA HIS A 202 -29.52 11.29 -1.82
C HIS A 202 -29.16 9.81 -1.66
N PHE A 203 -29.09 9.35 -0.42
CA PHE A 203 -28.93 7.93 -0.15
C PHE A 203 -30.30 7.24 -0.28
N VAL A 204 -30.35 6.26 -1.17
CA VAL A 204 -31.54 5.44 -1.39
C VAL A 204 -31.48 4.17 -0.51
N ARG A 205 -32.58 3.42 -0.43
CA ARG A 205 -32.57 2.18 0.34
C ARG A 205 -31.60 1.18 -0.28
N PRO A 206 -30.60 0.66 0.49
CA PRO A 206 -29.65 -0.31 -0.04
C PRO A 206 -30.34 -1.63 -0.36
N SER A 207 -29.91 -2.27 -1.44
CA SER A 207 -30.34 -3.62 -1.80
C SER A 207 -29.23 -4.61 -1.43
N LEU A 208 -29.50 -5.53 -0.50
CA LEU A 208 -28.54 -6.57 -0.13
C LEU A 208 -28.09 -7.38 -1.34
N LYS A 209 -29.01 -7.75 -2.24
CA LYS A 209 -28.69 -8.49 -3.47
C LYS A 209 -27.75 -7.70 -4.38
N ALA A 210 -27.99 -6.40 -4.56
CA ALA A 210 -27.13 -5.54 -5.39
C ALA A 210 -25.75 -5.34 -4.72
N SER A 211 -25.71 -5.17 -3.40
CA SER A 211 -24.44 -5.05 -2.66
C SER A 211 -23.60 -6.32 -2.73
N LEU A 212 -24.21 -7.51 -2.62
CA LEU A 212 -23.53 -8.79 -2.80
C LEU A 212 -23.03 -8.97 -4.25
N PHE A 213 -23.82 -8.53 -5.23
CA PHE A 213 -23.39 -8.54 -6.64
C PHE A 213 -22.19 -7.61 -6.85
N SER A 214 -22.19 -6.42 -6.25
CA SER A 214 -21.05 -5.49 -6.29
C SER A 214 -19.79 -6.10 -5.66
N LEU A 215 -19.91 -6.85 -4.55
CA LEU A 215 -18.81 -7.61 -3.98
C LEU A 215 -18.26 -8.65 -4.95
N LYS A 216 -19.12 -9.41 -5.60
CA LYS A 216 -18.72 -10.42 -6.60
C LYS A 216 -17.94 -9.80 -7.77
N THR A 217 -18.38 -8.66 -8.29
CA THR A 217 -17.70 -7.96 -9.39
C THR A 217 -16.40 -7.29 -8.95
N SER A 218 -16.29 -6.88 -7.69
CA SER A 218 -15.10 -6.25 -7.10
C SER A 218 -14.04 -7.26 -6.67
N PHE A 219 -14.40 -8.53 -6.50
CA PHE A 219 -13.51 -9.57 -5.95
C PHE A 219 -12.18 -9.72 -6.72
N ILE A 220 -12.21 -9.58 -8.05
CA ILE A 220 -10.99 -9.69 -8.85
C ILE A 220 -10.00 -8.53 -8.56
N TYR A 221 -10.53 -7.33 -8.32
CA TYR A 221 -9.72 -6.17 -7.93
C TYR A 221 -9.19 -6.31 -6.51
N PHE A 222 -10.06 -6.78 -5.60
CA PHE A 222 -9.64 -7.14 -4.23
C PHE A 222 -8.51 -8.16 -4.23
N LEU A 223 -8.62 -9.23 -4.99
CA LEU A 223 -7.59 -10.28 -5.05
C LEU A 223 -6.25 -9.73 -5.56
N SER A 224 -6.29 -8.81 -6.51
CA SER A 224 -5.09 -8.13 -7.03
C SER A 224 -4.42 -7.27 -5.93
N ASP A 225 -5.19 -6.41 -5.25
CA ASP A 225 -4.68 -5.51 -4.22
C ASP A 225 -4.20 -6.29 -2.99
N PHE A 226 -4.96 -7.33 -2.61
CA PHE A 226 -4.60 -8.23 -1.52
C PHE A 226 -3.29 -8.97 -1.81
N SER A 227 -3.13 -9.54 -3.02
CA SER A 227 -1.90 -10.25 -3.41
C SER A 227 -0.68 -9.32 -3.41
N ALA A 228 -0.82 -8.09 -3.93
CA ALA A 228 0.25 -7.11 -3.94
C ALA A 228 0.67 -6.69 -2.52
N THR A 229 -0.30 -6.55 -1.61
CA THR A 229 -0.02 -6.22 -0.21
C THR A 229 0.55 -7.41 0.54
N ALA A 230 0.01 -8.60 0.33
CA ALA A 230 0.53 -9.83 0.92
C ALA A 230 2.00 -10.06 0.54
N PHE A 231 2.34 -9.85 -0.74
CA PHE A 231 3.73 -9.94 -1.19
C PHE A 231 4.69 -9.07 -0.36
N ASN A 232 4.24 -7.89 0.07
CA ASN A 232 5.09 -6.95 0.83
C ASN A 232 5.05 -7.17 2.34
N ALA A 233 3.92 -7.57 2.91
CA ALA A 233 3.67 -7.51 4.34
C ALA A 233 3.58 -8.88 5.05
N ILE A 234 3.49 -9.99 4.29
CA ILE A 234 3.33 -11.34 4.88
C ILE A 234 4.48 -11.70 5.81
N SER A 235 5.70 -11.30 5.47
CA SER A 235 6.88 -11.52 6.32
C SER A 235 6.74 -10.83 7.68
N THR A 236 6.24 -9.59 7.72
CA THR A 236 6.03 -8.85 8.98
C THR A 236 4.97 -9.51 9.84
N ILE A 237 3.90 -10.03 9.22
CA ILE A 237 2.84 -10.75 9.97
C ILE A 237 3.40 -12.04 10.58
N VAL A 238 4.14 -12.84 9.80
CA VAL A 238 4.74 -14.09 10.29
C VAL A 238 5.74 -13.80 11.43
N ILE A 239 6.54 -12.75 11.30
CA ILE A 239 7.47 -12.34 12.36
C ILE A 239 6.72 -12.00 13.65
N GLY A 240 5.65 -11.23 13.59
CA GLY A 240 4.89 -10.85 14.78
C GLY A 240 4.10 -11.98 15.45
N LEU A 241 3.96 -13.15 14.79
CA LEU A 241 3.40 -14.36 15.40
C LEU A 241 4.42 -15.13 16.25
N VAL A 242 5.72 -14.97 15.96
CA VAL A 242 6.78 -15.85 16.50
C VAL A 242 7.81 -15.08 17.33
N PHE A 243 8.06 -13.82 16.98
CA PHE A 243 9.13 -13.01 17.55
C PHE A 243 8.61 -11.92 18.48
N SER A 244 9.53 -11.35 19.25
CA SER A 244 9.26 -10.23 20.16
C SER A 244 8.91 -8.94 19.40
N SER A 245 8.24 -8.02 20.09
CA SER A 245 7.93 -6.68 19.55
C SER A 245 9.19 -5.91 19.12
N THR A 246 10.31 -6.10 19.81
CA THR A 246 11.61 -5.50 19.46
C THR A 246 12.10 -6.01 18.08
N GLU A 247 11.99 -7.30 17.84
CA GLU A 247 12.37 -7.90 16.56
C GLU A 247 11.43 -7.47 15.43
N VAL A 248 10.14 -7.36 15.72
CA VAL A 248 9.15 -6.76 14.80
C VAL A 248 9.51 -5.31 14.48
N ALA A 249 9.99 -4.52 15.45
CA ALA A 249 10.44 -3.15 15.23
C ALA A 249 11.61 -3.09 14.25
N PHE A 250 12.64 -3.92 14.45
CA PHE A 250 13.80 -3.94 13.57
C PHE A 250 13.44 -4.34 12.14
N PHE A 251 12.65 -5.39 11.98
CA PHE A 251 12.23 -5.83 10.65
C PHE A 251 11.27 -4.84 9.98
N GLY A 252 10.27 -4.34 10.71
CA GLY A 252 9.28 -3.42 10.19
C GLY A 252 9.88 -2.07 9.78
N LEU A 253 10.82 -1.53 10.59
CA LEU A 253 11.60 -0.35 10.22
C LEU A 253 12.40 -0.60 8.93
N SER A 254 13.04 -1.76 8.83
CA SER A 254 13.81 -2.14 7.64
C SER A 254 12.93 -2.19 6.39
N ILE A 255 11.77 -2.85 6.46
CA ILE A 255 10.80 -2.90 5.36
C ILE A 255 10.27 -1.51 5.01
N GLN A 256 10.03 -0.63 5.99
CA GLN A 256 9.53 0.72 5.75
C GLN A 256 10.56 1.57 4.98
N ILE A 257 11.83 1.54 5.36
CA ILE A 257 12.92 2.26 4.69
C ILE A 257 13.11 1.73 3.26
N ILE A 258 13.22 0.41 3.11
CA ILE A 258 13.40 -0.22 1.79
C ILE A 258 12.18 0.01 0.90
N GLY A 259 10.96 -0.16 1.43
CA GLY A 259 9.72 0.05 0.69
C GLY A 259 9.54 1.48 0.19
N ALA A 260 9.93 2.48 0.98
CA ALA A 260 9.94 3.87 0.54
C ALA A 260 10.92 4.10 -0.61
N THR A 261 12.13 3.54 -0.51
CA THR A 261 13.13 3.60 -1.58
C THR A 261 12.64 2.93 -2.86
N GLN A 262 12.05 1.74 -2.76
CA GLN A 262 11.46 1.02 -3.89
C GLN A 262 10.31 1.83 -4.53
N SER A 263 9.47 2.48 -3.72
CA SER A 263 8.36 3.31 -4.21
C SER A 263 8.84 4.53 -4.99
N LEU A 264 9.93 5.18 -4.56
CA LEU A 264 10.54 6.28 -5.31
C LEU A 264 11.07 5.81 -6.67
N LEU A 265 11.79 4.71 -6.70
CA LEU A 265 12.31 4.13 -7.95
C LEU A 265 11.17 3.62 -8.87
N GLY A 266 10.07 3.16 -8.30
CA GLY A 266 8.88 2.76 -9.03
C GLY A 266 8.23 3.90 -9.83
N GLN A 267 8.37 5.17 -9.38
CA GLN A 267 7.89 6.33 -10.14
C GLN A 267 8.65 6.53 -11.47
N LEU A 268 9.94 6.17 -11.52
CA LEU A 268 10.70 6.20 -12.77
C LEU A 268 10.09 5.26 -13.81
N SER A 269 9.71 4.07 -13.39
CA SER A 269 9.06 3.08 -14.25
C SER A 269 7.68 3.54 -14.72
N SER A 270 6.90 4.18 -13.83
CA SER A 270 5.60 4.76 -14.17
C SER A 270 5.71 5.90 -15.18
N GLY A 271 6.79 6.69 -15.11
CA GLY A 271 7.07 7.76 -16.08
C GLY A 271 7.38 7.26 -17.49
N ILE A 272 7.94 6.05 -17.61
CA ILE A 272 8.29 5.44 -18.90
C ILE A 272 7.07 4.78 -19.56
N TYR A 273 6.09 4.37 -18.77
CA TYR A 273 4.93 3.60 -19.24
C TYR A 273 4.16 4.24 -20.41
N PRO A 274 3.80 5.56 -20.40
CA PRO A 274 3.07 6.17 -21.50
C PRO A 274 3.83 6.14 -22.82
N GLU A 275 5.14 6.34 -22.77
CA GLU A 275 5.99 6.30 -23.98
C GLU A 275 6.11 4.88 -24.53
N MET A 276 6.21 3.88 -23.64
CA MET A 276 6.21 2.48 -24.04
C MET A 276 4.87 2.05 -24.65
N VAL A 277 3.74 2.55 -24.14
CA VAL A 277 2.41 2.30 -24.75
C VAL A 277 2.36 2.86 -26.17
N ARG A 278 2.98 4.02 -26.42
CA ARG A 278 3.00 4.69 -27.73
C ARG A 278 3.91 3.99 -28.73
N GLN A 279 5.13 3.64 -28.30
CA GLN A 279 6.17 3.15 -29.23
C GLN A 279 6.26 1.63 -29.30
N LYS A 280 6.01 0.92 -28.18
CA LYS A 280 6.28 -0.52 -28.01
C LYS A 280 7.69 -0.91 -28.43
N SER A 281 8.67 0.01 -28.28
CA SER A 281 10.01 -0.11 -28.85
C SER A 281 10.94 -0.90 -27.94
N LEU A 282 11.49 -1.99 -28.47
CA LEU A 282 12.53 -2.76 -27.81
C LEU A 282 13.81 -1.93 -27.61
N LYS A 283 14.17 -1.11 -28.60
CA LYS A 283 15.34 -0.21 -28.53
C LYS A 283 15.22 0.79 -27.38
N PHE A 284 14.04 1.40 -27.22
CA PHE A 284 13.79 2.36 -26.16
C PHE A 284 13.91 1.73 -24.77
N ILE A 285 13.27 0.57 -24.53
CA ILE A 285 13.35 -0.08 -23.20
C ILE A 285 14.76 -0.56 -22.88
N ASN A 286 15.53 -1.05 -23.89
CA ASN A 286 16.92 -1.43 -23.71
C ASN A 286 17.81 -0.22 -23.37
N GLN A 287 17.62 0.91 -24.04
CA GLN A 287 18.38 2.15 -23.74
C GLN A 287 18.08 2.66 -22.33
N VAL A 288 16.79 2.65 -21.93
CA VAL A 288 16.40 3.02 -20.57
C VAL A 288 17.05 2.06 -19.57
N SER A 289 16.92 0.75 -19.77
CA SER A 289 17.51 -0.26 -18.90
C SER A 289 19.01 -0.10 -18.77
N GLN A 290 19.74 0.05 -19.89
CA GLN A 290 21.20 0.22 -19.89
C GLN A 290 21.67 1.46 -19.13
N LYS A 291 20.90 2.55 -19.13
CA LYS A 291 21.24 3.77 -18.42
C LYS A 291 20.85 3.72 -16.94
N THR A 292 19.65 3.20 -16.63
CA THR A 292 19.11 3.28 -15.26
C THR A 292 19.55 2.12 -14.38
N THR A 293 19.68 0.89 -14.92
CA THR A 293 20.05 -0.29 -14.11
C THR A 293 21.41 -0.15 -13.41
N PRO A 294 22.50 0.33 -14.07
CA PRO A 294 23.77 0.55 -13.38
C PRO A 294 23.68 1.61 -12.28
N LEU A 295 22.90 2.68 -12.51
CA LEU A 295 22.71 3.74 -11.51
C LEU A 295 21.97 3.21 -10.29
N VAL A 296 20.93 2.38 -10.48
CA VAL A 296 20.20 1.75 -9.38
C VAL A 296 21.07 0.75 -8.64
N LEU A 297 21.96 0.02 -9.36
CA LEU A 297 22.92 -0.87 -8.72
C LEU A 297 23.90 -0.09 -7.83
N LEU A 298 24.50 0.98 -8.35
CA LEU A 298 25.38 1.85 -7.57
C LEU A 298 24.66 2.46 -6.36
N PHE A 299 23.42 2.92 -6.56
CA PHE A 299 22.58 3.42 -5.47
C PHE A 299 22.30 2.34 -4.42
N THR A 300 22.02 1.09 -4.84
CA THR A 300 21.83 -0.05 -3.92
C THR A 300 23.08 -0.32 -3.10
N ILE A 301 24.25 -0.32 -3.75
CA ILE A 301 25.55 -0.48 -3.06
C ILE A 301 25.78 0.67 -2.07
N ALA A 302 25.48 1.91 -2.46
CA ALA A 302 25.57 3.05 -1.56
C ALA A 302 24.65 2.89 -0.35
N VAL A 303 23.39 2.46 -0.54
CA VAL A 303 22.47 2.18 0.55
C VAL A 303 23.06 1.12 1.50
N ILE A 304 23.64 0.03 0.99
CA ILE A 304 24.25 -1.02 1.83
C ILE A 304 25.40 -0.46 2.66
N ILE A 305 26.30 0.34 2.06
CA ILE A 305 27.48 0.89 2.72
C ILE A 305 27.07 1.95 3.78
N PHE A 306 26.17 2.85 3.41
CA PHE A 306 25.78 3.98 4.28
C PHE A 306 24.62 3.65 5.23
N THR A 307 24.09 2.41 5.21
CA THR A 307 22.99 1.99 6.12
C THR A 307 23.25 2.32 7.59
N PRO A 308 24.42 2.03 8.21
CA PRO A 308 24.61 2.31 9.63
C PRO A 308 24.48 3.81 9.94
N ILE A 309 25.12 4.65 9.13
CA ILE A 309 25.08 6.12 9.29
C ILE A 309 23.66 6.64 9.05
N GLY A 310 23.02 6.19 7.95
CA GLY A 310 21.65 6.59 7.62
C GLY A 310 20.65 6.18 8.71
N LEU A 311 20.81 5.00 9.29
CA LEU A 311 19.94 4.50 10.35
C LEU A 311 20.12 5.30 11.65
N GLN A 312 21.36 5.64 12.01
CA GLN A 312 21.68 6.47 13.16
C GLN A 312 21.04 7.86 13.04
N ILE A 313 21.08 8.45 11.84
CA ILE A 313 20.46 9.76 11.56
C ILE A 313 18.94 9.66 11.59
N LEU A 314 18.34 8.63 10.97
CA LEU A 314 16.90 8.50 10.84
C LEU A 314 16.20 7.97 12.09
N ALA A 315 16.78 6.97 12.76
CA ALA A 315 16.10 6.24 13.81
C ALA A 315 16.84 6.29 15.18
N GLY A 316 18.12 6.65 15.18
CA GLY A 316 18.97 6.71 16.36
C GLY A 316 19.69 5.39 16.66
N ASP A 317 20.63 5.43 17.62
CA ASP A 317 21.56 4.33 17.93
C ASP A 317 20.87 3.02 18.36
N LYS A 318 19.73 3.11 19.01
CA LYS A 318 18.97 1.94 19.47
C LYS A 318 18.45 1.04 18.34
N TYR A 319 18.46 1.52 17.09
CA TYR A 319 18.07 0.73 15.91
C TYR A 319 19.27 0.21 15.11
N LEU A 320 20.51 0.47 15.52
CA LEU A 320 21.70 -0.07 14.84
C LEU A 320 21.69 -1.61 14.67
N PRO A 321 21.10 -2.41 15.58
CA PRO A 321 20.94 -3.85 15.34
C PRO A 321 20.14 -4.19 14.08
N ALA A 322 19.27 -3.30 13.58
CA ALA A 322 18.55 -3.49 12.33
C ALA A 322 19.42 -3.24 11.08
N ALA A 323 20.64 -2.71 11.21
CA ALA A 323 21.48 -2.38 10.06
C ALA A 323 21.77 -3.59 9.17
N SER A 324 22.08 -4.75 9.74
CA SER A 324 22.31 -5.99 8.98
C SER A 324 21.07 -6.45 8.20
N LEU A 325 19.88 -6.26 8.76
CA LEU A 325 18.62 -6.57 8.08
C LEU A 325 18.39 -5.63 6.89
N ILE A 326 18.63 -4.33 7.08
CA ILE A 326 18.50 -3.33 6.01
C ILE A 326 19.51 -3.62 4.90
N GLN A 327 20.75 -3.96 5.23
CA GLN A 327 21.79 -4.31 4.25
C GLN A 327 21.39 -5.51 3.39
N ILE A 328 20.84 -6.57 3.99
CA ILE A 328 20.32 -7.72 3.25
C ILE A 328 19.14 -7.30 2.37
N LEU A 329 18.15 -6.63 2.95
CA LEU A 329 16.95 -6.20 2.25
C LEU A 329 17.23 -5.15 1.17
N ALA A 330 18.30 -4.35 1.27
CA ALA A 330 18.68 -3.38 0.26
C ALA A 330 18.92 -4.01 -1.11
N ILE A 331 19.35 -5.27 -1.16
CA ILE A 331 19.50 -6.04 -2.41
C ILE A 331 18.16 -6.10 -3.16
N THR A 332 17.03 -6.10 -2.45
CA THR A 332 15.71 -6.08 -3.06
C THR A 332 15.42 -4.79 -3.83
N ILE A 333 16.11 -3.67 -3.55
CA ILE A 333 15.93 -2.40 -4.27
C ILE A 333 16.25 -2.60 -5.75
N PHE A 334 17.39 -3.25 -6.03
CA PHE A 334 17.84 -3.55 -7.39
C PHE A 334 16.86 -4.46 -8.12
N PHE A 335 16.53 -5.61 -7.53
CA PHE A 335 15.62 -6.57 -8.18
C PHE A 335 14.20 -6.01 -8.33
N SER A 336 13.69 -5.28 -7.33
CA SER A 336 12.38 -4.65 -7.41
C SER A 336 12.30 -3.61 -8.53
N PHE A 337 13.35 -2.80 -8.73
CA PHE A 337 13.43 -1.89 -9.88
C PHE A 337 13.37 -2.64 -11.20
N CYS A 338 14.20 -3.67 -11.37
CA CYS A 338 14.20 -4.52 -12.58
C CYS A 338 12.84 -5.19 -12.79
N ASN A 339 12.22 -5.68 -11.71
CA ASN A 339 10.87 -6.26 -11.73
C ASN A 339 9.81 -5.27 -12.19
N THR A 340 9.87 -4.04 -11.67
CA THR A 340 8.92 -2.99 -12.04
C THR A 340 9.09 -2.60 -13.50
N LEU A 341 10.31 -2.49 -13.99
CA LEU A 341 10.61 -2.16 -15.38
C LEU A 341 10.15 -3.27 -16.35
N LEU A 342 10.40 -4.54 -16.04
CA LEU A 342 9.97 -5.70 -16.85
C LEU A 342 8.45 -5.98 -16.74
N GLY A 343 7.78 -5.42 -15.74
CA GLY A 343 6.37 -5.62 -15.50
C GLY A 343 5.47 -4.86 -16.49
N TRP A 344 4.72 -3.90 -15.96
CA TRP A 344 3.72 -3.15 -16.74
C TRP A 344 4.31 -2.36 -17.92
N PRO A 345 5.48 -1.64 -17.79
CA PRO A 345 6.04 -0.89 -18.91
C PRO A 345 6.52 -1.77 -20.06
N THR A 346 6.83 -3.03 -19.79
CA THR A 346 7.38 -3.94 -20.80
C THR A 346 6.35 -4.99 -21.19
N LEU A 347 6.10 -6.01 -20.35
CA LEU A 347 5.15 -7.09 -20.66
C LEU A 347 3.70 -6.61 -20.74
N GLY A 348 3.31 -5.64 -19.90
CA GLY A 348 1.94 -5.11 -19.92
C GLY A 348 1.56 -4.39 -21.21
N VAL A 349 2.52 -3.72 -21.85
CA VAL A 349 2.32 -2.94 -23.09
C VAL A 349 2.11 -3.83 -24.32
N ILE A 350 2.71 -5.03 -24.33
CA ILE A 350 2.54 -6.02 -25.41
C ILE A 350 1.41 -7.02 -25.12
N ASN A 351 0.42 -6.64 -24.27
CA ASN A 351 -0.77 -7.42 -23.92
C ASN A 351 -0.50 -8.69 -23.06
N HIS A 352 0.67 -8.82 -22.44
CA HIS A 352 1.02 -9.94 -21.56
C HIS A 352 0.78 -9.62 -20.06
N GLN A 353 -0.33 -8.95 -19.74
CA GLN A 353 -0.73 -8.59 -18.37
C GLN A 353 -0.94 -9.81 -17.48
N LYS A 354 -1.43 -10.93 -18.05
CA LYS A 354 -1.59 -12.19 -17.31
C LYS A 354 -0.26 -12.70 -16.77
N GLN A 355 0.81 -12.62 -17.56
CA GLN A 355 2.15 -13.05 -17.18
C GLN A 355 2.74 -12.18 -16.07
N VAL A 356 2.47 -10.87 -16.09
CA VAL A 356 2.83 -9.95 -14.99
C VAL A 356 2.13 -10.36 -13.70
N THR A 357 0.84 -10.66 -13.76
CA THR A 357 0.07 -11.08 -12.59
C THR A 357 0.51 -12.46 -12.09
N ILE A 358 0.62 -13.45 -12.99
CA ILE A 358 1.05 -14.81 -12.66
C ILE A 358 2.43 -14.80 -11.98
N SER A 359 3.39 -14.02 -12.52
CA SER A 359 4.73 -13.93 -11.94
C SER A 359 4.69 -13.39 -10.49
N THR A 360 3.87 -12.38 -10.23
CA THR A 360 3.71 -11.82 -8.88
C THR A 360 3.05 -12.83 -7.94
N VAL A 361 1.97 -13.47 -8.37
CA VAL A 361 1.25 -14.49 -7.56
C VAL A 361 2.17 -15.68 -7.25
N ALA A 362 2.87 -16.20 -8.25
CA ALA A 362 3.81 -17.32 -8.06
C ALA A 362 4.91 -16.98 -7.05
N SER A 363 5.47 -15.77 -7.13
CA SER A 363 6.51 -15.32 -6.19
C SER A 363 5.93 -15.10 -4.78
N THR A 364 4.68 -14.66 -4.65
CA THR A 364 4.01 -14.54 -3.35
C THR A 364 3.81 -15.90 -2.70
N PHE A 365 3.37 -16.90 -3.47
CA PHE A 365 3.25 -18.28 -2.99
C PHE A 365 4.61 -18.88 -2.61
N PHE A 366 5.65 -18.62 -3.41
CA PHE A 366 7.01 -19.02 -3.08
C PHE A 366 7.46 -18.42 -1.74
N ASN A 367 7.23 -17.12 -1.52
CA ASN A 367 7.54 -16.45 -0.26
C ASN A 367 6.82 -17.11 0.92
N LEU A 368 5.50 -17.27 0.82
CA LEU A 368 4.69 -17.86 1.87
C LEU A 368 5.13 -19.30 2.19
N PHE A 369 5.30 -20.13 1.16
CA PHE A 369 5.75 -21.51 1.31
C PHE A 369 7.13 -21.60 1.99
N SER A 370 8.08 -20.76 1.56
CA SER A 370 9.42 -20.72 2.16
C SER A 370 9.39 -20.29 3.63
N LEU A 371 8.55 -19.30 3.99
CA LEU A 371 8.36 -18.89 5.38
C LEU A 371 7.74 -19.99 6.24
N LEU A 372 6.69 -20.65 5.73
CA LEU A 372 6.05 -21.77 6.43
C LEU A 372 7.01 -22.95 6.60
N THR A 373 7.84 -23.24 5.61
CA THR A 373 8.89 -24.28 5.70
C THR A 373 9.88 -23.95 6.82
N LEU A 374 10.41 -22.72 6.87
CA LEU A 374 11.32 -22.32 7.94
C LEU A 374 10.64 -22.37 9.33
N LEU A 375 9.37 -21.99 9.40
CA LEU A 375 8.60 -22.04 10.63
C LEU A 375 8.42 -23.50 11.10
N PHE A 376 8.05 -24.39 10.19
CA PHE A 376 7.84 -25.83 10.50
C PHE A 376 9.12 -26.51 11.02
N PHE A 377 10.27 -26.19 10.45
CA PHE A 377 11.56 -26.72 10.89
C PHE A 377 12.17 -25.98 12.10
N GLY A 378 11.48 -25.00 12.68
CA GLY A 378 11.99 -24.22 13.81
C GLY A 378 13.24 -23.39 13.48
N GLN A 379 13.47 -23.10 12.19
CA GLN A 379 14.66 -22.42 11.71
C GLN A 379 14.41 -20.95 11.32
N LEU A 380 13.26 -20.41 11.72
CA LEU A 380 12.92 -19.03 11.43
C LEU A 380 13.84 -18.07 12.20
N THR A 381 14.53 -17.17 11.51
CA THR A 381 15.30 -16.06 12.08
C THR A 381 15.06 -14.80 11.23
N LEU A 382 15.22 -13.62 11.80
CA LEU A 382 15.01 -12.36 11.06
C LEU A 382 15.86 -12.28 9.78
N HIS A 383 17.12 -12.70 9.86
CA HIS A 383 18.04 -12.71 8.71
C HIS A 383 17.58 -13.69 7.63
N ARG A 384 17.10 -14.89 8.00
CA ARG A 384 16.55 -15.84 7.03
C ARG A 384 15.29 -15.33 6.37
N VAL A 385 14.40 -14.67 7.13
CA VAL A 385 13.22 -14.01 6.56
C VAL A 385 13.63 -12.92 5.56
N ALA A 386 14.62 -12.10 5.90
CA ALA A 386 15.17 -11.08 4.99
C ALA A 386 15.77 -11.72 3.73
N LEU A 387 16.52 -12.82 3.85
CA LEU A 387 17.05 -13.57 2.71
C LEU A 387 15.96 -14.17 1.82
N ILE A 388 14.92 -14.77 2.41
CA ILE A 388 13.75 -15.26 1.64
C ILE A 388 13.14 -14.12 0.83
N ARG A 389 13.03 -12.92 1.41
CA ARG A 389 12.50 -11.76 0.70
C ARG A 389 13.36 -11.39 -0.51
N VAL A 390 14.71 -11.42 -0.37
CA VAL A 390 15.64 -11.21 -1.49
C VAL A 390 15.47 -12.29 -2.55
N ILE A 391 15.42 -13.55 -2.15
CA ILE A 391 15.25 -14.69 -3.07
C ILE A 391 13.91 -14.59 -3.80
N THR A 392 12.85 -14.15 -3.11
CA THR A 392 11.52 -13.93 -3.71
C THR A 392 11.57 -12.89 -4.83
N GLU A 393 12.24 -11.75 -4.60
CA GLU A 393 12.43 -10.72 -5.65
C GLU A 393 13.27 -11.26 -6.82
N LEU A 394 14.27 -12.07 -6.54
CA LEU A 394 15.09 -12.74 -7.57
C LEU A 394 14.24 -13.73 -8.38
N VAL A 395 13.42 -14.55 -7.74
CA VAL A 395 12.48 -15.48 -8.41
C VAL A 395 11.54 -14.71 -9.32
N LEU A 396 10.95 -13.63 -8.82
CA LEU A 396 10.07 -12.74 -9.62
C LEU A 396 10.82 -12.20 -10.84
N PHE A 397 12.08 -11.76 -10.65
CA PHE A 397 12.93 -11.27 -11.74
C PHE A 397 13.21 -12.36 -12.78
N CYS A 398 13.58 -13.55 -12.37
CA CYS A 398 13.84 -14.67 -13.28
C CYS A 398 12.60 -15.03 -14.11
N ILE A 399 11.41 -15.09 -13.50
CA ILE A 399 10.16 -15.37 -14.20
C ILE A 399 9.85 -14.26 -15.22
N ARG A 400 9.97 -12.98 -14.83
CA ARG A 400 9.69 -11.85 -15.74
C ARG A 400 10.72 -11.76 -16.86
N LEU A 401 11.98 -12.02 -16.58
CA LEU A 401 13.06 -12.06 -17.58
C LEU A 401 12.83 -13.19 -18.59
N TYR A 402 12.39 -14.36 -18.13
CA TYR A 402 11.99 -15.47 -19.00
C TYR A 402 10.86 -15.05 -19.95
N TYR A 403 9.78 -14.45 -19.44
CA TYR A 403 8.68 -13.98 -20.29
C TYR A 403 9.12 -12.85 -21.22
N PHE A 404 9.94 -11.91 -20.78
CA PHE A 404 10.49 -10.87 -21.64
C PHE A 404 11.30 -11.46 -22.81
N ARG A 405 12.18 -12.43 -22.54
CA ARG A 405 12.95 -13.10 -23.60
C ARG A 405 12.05 -13.87 -24.57
N LYS A 406 11.02 -14.56 -24.05
CA LYS A 406 10.09 -15.34 -24.84
C LYS A 406 9.26 -14.48 -25.81
N PHE A 407 8.82 -13.29 -25.37
CA PHE A 407 7.94 -12.39 -26.14
C PHE A 407 8.70 -11.22 -26.76
N ARG A 408 10.03 -11.27 -26.78
CA ARG A 408 10.88 -10.19 -27.29
C ARG A 408 10.57 -9.79 -28.72
N GLN A 409 10.12 -10.73 -29.58
CA GLN A 409 9.80 -10.49 -30.98
C GLN A 409 8.50 -9.70 -31.20
N GLU A 410 7.67 -9.55 -30.17
CA GLU A 410 6.40 -8.80 -30.25
C GLU A 410 6.60 -7.28 -30.05
N PHE A 411 7.83 -6.85 -29.74
CA PHE A 411 8.18 -5.43 -29.67
C PHE A 411 8.57 -4.90 -31.05
N ASN A 412 8.28 -3.60 -31.26
CA ASN A 412 8.82 -2.88 -32.40
C ASN A 412 10.34 -2.75 -32.25
N LEU A 413 11.07 -3.02 -33.33
CA LEU A 413 12.56 -2.97 -33.36
C LEU A 413 13.08 -1.54 -33.31
#